data_2d8063db26a314c2af8e957fe4693792
#
_entry.id   2d8063db26a314c2af8e957fe4693792
#
_cell.length_a   1.000
_cell.length_b   1.000
_cell.length_c   1.000
_cell.angle_alpha   90.00
_cell.angle_beta   90.00
_cell.angle_gamma   90.00
#
_symmetry.space_group_name_H-M   'P 1'
#
loop_
_entity.id
_entity.type
_entity.pdbx_description
1 polymer ?
#
loop_
_entity_poly.entity_id
_entity_poly.type
_entity_poly.pdbx_seq_one_letter_code
_entity_poly.pdbx_strand_id
1 'polypeptide(L)'
;AHLHMFWGNTNVASYTRFDPNDTSQNSLTNYGGGSCQGAELNRTAYWMPALLDGTGNVVLPKSIVVYYKSNPTAAAAAATVAMPEGLKMIGGNSKGNTNTAQIGFRELEWNCYDNAQSWTYPPDGTGKASGITIPATCPAGHFLHATISFPQCWDGVGLETSNVAFQDEKRNCPAGW
;
A
#
# COMPACT_ATOMS: atom_id res chain seq x y z
N ALA A 1 -4.53 17.73 9.61
CA ALA A 1 -3.30 17.39 8.88
C ALA A 1 -2.46 16.47 9.76
N HIS A 2 -1.83 15.45 9.19
CA HIS A 2 -0.94 14.53 9.88
C HIS A 2 0.31 14.30 9.02
N LEU A 3 1.38 13.87 9.68
CA LEU A 3 2.66 13.64 9.03
C LEU A 3 2.58 12.40 8.14
N HIS A 4 3.14 12.47 6.94
CA HIS A 4 3.29 11.35 6.03
C HIS A 4 4.76 11.05 5.76
N MET A 5 5.04 9.77 5.54
CA MET A 5 6.31 9.29 5.01
C MET A 5 6.15 8.91 3.55
N PHE A 6 7.15 9.19 2.73
CA PHE A 6 7.14 8.94 1.29
C PHE A 6 8.34 8.10 0.88
N TRP A 7 8.14 7.24 -0.12
CA TRP A 7 9.17 6.41 -0.75
C TRP A 7 8.95 6.34 -2.26
N GLY A 8 9.93 5.82 -2.96
CA GLY A 8 9.88 5.69 -4.43
C GLY A 8 10.38 6.94 -5.10
N ASN A 9 9.52 7.78 -5.62
CA ASN A 9 9.93 8.99 -6.31
C ASN A 9 10.70 9.95 -5.37
N THR A 10 11.88 10.39 -5.80
CA THR A 10 12.78 11.24 -5.00
C THR A 10 12.47 12.74 -5.09
N ASN A 11 11.47 13.12 -5.87
CA ASN A 11 11.09 14.53 -6.09
C ASN A 11 9.68 14.86 -5.58
N VAL A 12 9.21 14.12 -4.57
CA VAL A 12 7.91 14.41 -3.96
C VAL A 12 7.98 15.70 -3.14
N ALA A 13 7.04 16.60 -3.37
CA ALA A 13 6.92 17.88 -2.67
C ALA A 13 5.44 18.21 -2.46
N SER A 14 5.16 19.29 -1.73
CA SER A 14 3.77 19.70 -1.43
C SER A 14 2.93 20.04 -2.68
N TYR A 15 3.58 20.33 -3.79
CA TYR A 15 2.97 20.59 -5.09
C TYR A 15 3.00 19.41 -6.06
N THR A 16 3.46 18.23 -5.61
CA THR A 16 3.51 17.04 -6.45
C THR A 16 2.11 16.65 -6.89
N ARG A 17 1.92 16.56 -8.20
CA ARG A 17 0.65 16.18 -8.81
C ARG A 17 0.89 15.42 -10.12
N PHE A 18 -0.09 14.70 -10.54
CA PHE A 18 -0.23 14.19 -11.90
C PHE A 18 -1.41 14.90 -12.56
N ASP A 19 -1.18 15.51 -13.70
CA ASP A 19 -2.21 16.12 -14.55
C ASP A 19 -2.08 15.56 -15.97
N PRO A 20 -3.03 14.76 -16.44
CA PRO A 20 -2.95 14.17 -17.77
C PRO A 20 -3.02 15.21 -18.90
N ASN A 21 -3.50 16.43 -18.62
CA ASN A 21 -3.63 17.51 -19.59
C ASN A 21 -2.45 18.49 -19.58
N ASP A 22 -1.62 18.45 -18.56
CA ASP A 22 -0.44 19.30 -18.43
C ASP A 22 0.78 18.50 -18.01
N THR A 23 1.43 17.90 -19.00
CA THR A 23 2.62 17.06 -18.78
C THR A 23 3.82 17.84 -18.26
N SER A 24 3.86 19.17 -18.43
CA SER A 24 4.94 20.00 -17.90
C SER A 24 4.93 20.10 -16.38
N GLN A 25 3.78 19.84 -15.76
CA GLN A 25 3.55 19.87 -14.31
C GLN A 25 3.64 18.48 -13.64
N ASN A 26 3.85 17.42 -14.44
CA ASN A 26 3.92 16.05 -13.91
C ASN A 26 5.27 15.79 -13.24
N SER A 27 5.36 16.17 -11.97
CA SER A 27 6.57 15.95 -11.18
C SER A 27 6.88 14.47 -10.95
N LEU A 28 5.88 13.59 -10.95
CA LEU A 28 6.08 12.14 -10.80
C LEU A 28 6.65 11.48 -12.06
N THR A 29 6.31 12.00 -13.24
CA THR A 29 6.75 11.46 -14.53
C THR A 29 8.06 12.05 -14.99
N ASN A 30 8.20 13.35 -14.87
CA ASN A 30 9.27 14.11 -15.50
C ASN A 30 10.47 14.35 -14.59
N TYR A 31 10.30 14.23 -13.28
CA TYR A 31 11.32 14.61 -12.30
C TYR A 31 11.54 13.52 -11.23
N GLY A 32 12.74 13.52 -10.70
CA GLY A 32 13.16 12.59 -9.67
C GLY A 32 13.53 11.21 -10.20
N GLY A 33 14.32 10.49 -9.43
CA GLY A 33 14.63 9.08 -9.63
C GLY A 33 13.69 8.21 -8.79
N GLY A 34 13.80 6.90 -8.95
CA GLY A 34 13.14 5.93 -8.07
C GLY A 34 14.11 5.43 -7.00
N SER A 35 13.72 5.46 -5.74
CA SER A 35 14.51 4.86 -4.64
C SER A 35 14.23 3.36 -4.46
N CYS A 36 13.21 2.81 -5.15
CA CYS A 36 12.91 1.39 -5.20
C CYS A 36 13.73 0.67 -6.29
N GLN A 37 13.76 -0.65 -6.23
CA GLN A 37 14.29 -1.44 -7.34
C GLN A 37 13.51 -1.12 -8.62
N GLY A 38 14.22 -0.98 -9.74
CA GLY A 38 13.65 -0.49 -10.99
C GLY A 38 13.99 0.98 -11.28
N ALA A 39 14.53 1.70 -10.29
CA ALA A 39 15.00 3.08 -10.42
C ALA A 39 13.99 3.96 -11.19
N GLU A 40 14.37 4.50 -12.33
CA GLU A 40 13.53 5.39 -13.13
C GLU A 40 12.28 4.74 -13.74
N LEU A 41 12.25 3.43 -13.86
CA LEU A 41 11.06 2.70 -14.32
C LEU A 41 9.95 2.67 -13.28
N ASN A 42 10.28 2.90 -11.99
CA ASN A 42 9.31 2.95 -10.92
C ASN A 42 9.43 4.27 -10.13
N ARG A 43 8.83 5.31 -10.67
CA ARG A 43 8.75 6.64 -10.05
C ARG A 43 7.49 6.83 -9.21
N THR A 44 6.83 5.76 -8.84
CA THR A 44 5.63 5.83 -8.00
C THR A 44 5.95 6.51 -6.67
N ALA A 45 5.11 7.43 -6.24
CA ALA A 45 5.15 8.01 -4.91
C ALA A 45 4.33 7.13 -3.95
N TYR A 46 5.00 6.25 -3.23
CA TYR A 46 4.38 5.49 -2.14
C TYR A 46 4.35 6.33 -0.89
N TRP A 47 3.27 6.26 -0.14
CA TRP A 47 3.16 7.01 1.10
C TRP A 47 2.30 6.30 2.13
N MET A 48 2.53 6.62 3.37
CA MET A 48 1.67 6.24 4.50
C MET A 48 1.74 7.31 5.59
N PRO A 49 0.73 7.40 6.47
CA PRO A 49 0.86 8.18 7.69
C PRO A 49 2.07 7.72 8.50
N ALA A 50 2.79 8.66 9.09
CA ALA A 50 3.94 8.34 9.92
C ALA A 50 3.50 7.56 11.17
N LEU A 51 4.17 6.44 11.45
CA LEU A 51 4.05 5.77 12.74
C LEU A 51 4.83 6.57 13.77
N LEU A 52 4.19 6.88 14.89
CA LEU A 52 4.82 7.59 15.99
C LEU A 52 4.98 6.63 17.18
N ASP A 53 6.08 6.77 17.90
CA ASP A 53 6.25 6.09 19.18
C ASP A 53 5.44 6.78 20.30
N GLY A 54 5.44 6.20 21.49
CA GLY A 54 4.70 6.74 22.63
C GLY A 54 5.17 8.12 23.11
N THR A 55 6.29 8.64 22.57
CA THR A 55 6.84 9.97 22.87
C THR A 55 6.66 10.96 21.73
N GLY A 56 6.06 10.52 20.62
CA GLY A 56 5.74 11.35 19.45
C GLY A 56 6.87 11.42 18.41
N ASN A 57 7.93 10.62 18.53
CA ASN A 57 8.96 10.53 17.51
C ASN A 57 8.53 9.63 16.37
N VAL A 58 8.98 9.95 15.16
CA VAL A 58 8.73 9.12 13.98
C VAL A 58 9.51 7.81 14.07
N VAL A 59 8.80 6.70 13.94
CA VAL A 59 9.42 5.37 13.81
C VAL A 59 9.70 5.12 12.33
N LEU A 60 10.98 5.12 11.98
CA LEU A 60 11.41 4.84 10.62
C LEU A 60 11.37 3.33 10.35
N PRO A 61 10.79 2.88 9.23
CA PRO A 61 10.82 1.47 8.86
C PRO A 61 12.25 1.04 8.52
N LYS A 62 12.62 -0.17 8.94
CA LYS A 62 13.90 -0.78 8.59
C LYS A 62 13.98 -1.10 7.08
N SER A 63 12.88 -1.52 6.50
CA SER A 63 12.76 -1.82 5.08
C SER A 63 11.31 -1.66 4.61
N ILE A 64 11.17 -1.41 3.32
CA ILE A 64 9.87 -1.35 2.65
C ILE A 64 9.98 -2.22 1.41
N VAL A 65 8.97 -3.05 1.20
CA VAL A 65 8.88 -3.92 0.03
C VAL A 65 7.52 -3.69 -0.61
N VAL A 66 7.51 -3.44 -1.90
CA VAL A 66 6.28 -3.29 -2.69
C VAL A 66 6.19 -4.46 -3.65
N TYR A 67 5.12 -5.22 -3.55
CA TYR A 67 4.86 -6.36 -4.41
C TYR A 67 3.83 -6.02 -5.47
N TYR A 68 4.18 -6.27 -6.72
CA TYR A 68 3.27 -6.31 -7.85
C TYR A 68 3.06 -7.78 -8.23
N LYS A 69 1.83 -8.25 -8.16
CA LYS A 69 1.52 -9.65 -8.44
C LYS A 69 0.43 -9.72 -9.49
N SER A 70 0.66 -10.53 -10.53
CA SER A 70 -0.41 -10.94 -11.43
C SER A 70 -1.30 -12.00 -10.74
N ASN A 71 -2.54 -12.11 -11.21
CA ASN A 71 -3.42 -13.17 -10.74
C ASN A 71 -2.82 -14.55 -11.08
N PRO A 72 -2.83 -15.53 -10.16
CA PRO A 72 -2.18 -16.83 -10.36
C PRO A 72 -2.87 -17.75 -11.37
N THR A 73 -4.09 -17.47 -11.81
CA THR A 73 -4.73 -18.28 -12.86
C THR A 73 -4.34 -17.79 -14.25
N ALA A 74 -4.13 -18.71 -15.19
CA ALA A 74 -3.73 -18.35 -16.56
C ALA A 74 -4.75 -17.42 -17.25
N ALA A 75 -6.05 -17.64 -17.04
CA ALA A 75 -7.09 -16.78 -17.60
C ALA A 75 -7.06 -15.36 -17.00
N ALA A 76 -6.87 -15.26 -15.69
CA ALA A 76 -6.82 -13.97 -15.03
C ALA A 76 -5.47 -13.26 -15.25
N ALA A 77 -4.37 -13.99 -15.44
CA ALA A 77 -3.10 -13.41 -15.86
C ALA A 77 -3.19 -12.80 -17.26
N ALA A 78 -3.93 -13.44 -18.18
CA ALA A 78 -4.16 -12.89 -19.51
C ALA A 78 -5.04 -11.61 -19.51
N ALA A 79 -5.86 -11.44 -18.48
CA ALA A 79 -6.67 -10.23 -18.28
C ALA A 79 -5.94 -9.12 -17.50
N THR A 80 -4.75 -9.40 -16.96
CA THR A 80 -3.97 -8.40 -16.22
C THR A 80 -3.41 -7.35 -17.19
N VAL A 81 -3.77 -6.12 -16.97
CA VAL A 81 -3.25 -4.98 -17.75
C VAL A 81 -2.18 -4.23 -16.97
N ALA A 82 -1.33 -3.51 -17.68
CA ALA A 82 -0.37 -2.60 -17.03
C ALA A 82 -1.15 -1.48 -16.32
N MET A 83 -0.68 -1.10 -15.13
CA MET A 83 -1.24 0.05 -14.44
C MET A 83 -1.02 1.31 -15.27
N PRO A 84 -2.05 2.11 -15.51
CA PRO A 84 -1.89 3.36 -16.23
C PRO A 84 -1.08 4.36 -15.40
N GLU A 85 -0.32 5.18 -16.12
CA GLU A 85 0.43 6.25 -15.49
C GLU A 85 -0.51 7.23 -14.79
N GLY A 86 -0.15 7.64 -13.58
CA GLY A 86 -0.95 8.57 -12.77
C GLY A 86 -2.10 7.93 -12.00
N LEU A 87 -2.28 6.62 -12.06
CA LEU A 87 -3.31 5.94 -11.28
C LEU A 87 -3.13 6.20 -9.77
N LYS A 88 -4.18 6.66 -9.13
CA LYS A 88 -4.21 6.92 -7.69
C LYS A 88 -4.87 5.76 -6.96
N MET A 89 -4.16 5.17 -6.02
CA MET A 89 -4.67 4.09 -5.18
C MET A 89 -4.49 4.43 -3.70
N ILE A 90 -5.48 4.10 -2.88
CA ILE A 90 -5.42 4.22 -1.43
C ILE A 90 -5.83 2.86 -0.83
N GLY A 91 -5.01 2.35 0.06
CA GLY A 91 -5.35 1.25 0.95
C GLY A 91 -5.71 1.79 2.33
N GLY A 92 -6.72 1.21 2.96
CA GLY A 92 -7.22 1.65 4.25
C GLY A 92 -8.33 2.72 4.17
N ASN A 93 -8.82 3.13 5.34
CA ASN A 93 -9.91 4.10 5.46
C ASN A 93 -9.48 5.30 6.30
N SER A 94 -9.27 6.44 5.67
CA SER A 94 -8.86 7.68 6.34
C SER A 94 -9.90 8.25 7.31
N LYS A 95 -11.15 7.82 7.22
CA LYS A 95 -12.25 8.22 8.13
C LYS A 95 -12.49 7.18 9.22
N GLY A 96 -11.84 6.02 9.13
CA GLY A 96 -11.92 4.98 10.14
C GLY A 96 -11.12 5.39 11.37
N ASN A 97 -11.79 5.53 12.50
CA ASN A 97 -11.18 5.83 13.79
C ASN A 97 -11.27 4.66 14.78
N THR A 98 -11.80 3.54 14.33
CA THR A 98 -11.95 2.33 15.13
C THR A 98 -11.49 1.11 14.33
N ASN A 99 -11.11 0.07 15.03
CA ASN A 99 -10.68 -1.18 14.43
C ASN A 99 -11.75 -1.86 13.54
N THR A 100 -13.00 -1.48 13.68
CA THR A 100 -14.12 -2.00 12.89
C THR A 100 -14.39 -1.22 11.61
N ALA A 101 -13.77 -0.06 11.43
CA ALA A 101 -14.00 0.82 10.29
C ALA A 101 -13.14 0.49 9.06
N GLN A 102 -12.26 -0.49 9.16
CA GLN A 102 -11.50 -1.02 8.05
C GLN A 102 -12.31 -2.11 7.37
N ILE A 103 -13.01 -1.71 6.34
CA ILE A 103 -13.88 -2.59 5.58
C ILE A 103 -13.16 -2.92 4.28
N GLY A 104 -12.67 -4.09 4.22
CA GLY A 104 -12.01 -4.68 3.07
C GLY A 104 -11.21 -5.88 3.53
N PHE A 105 -11.26 -6.93 2.77
CA PHE A 105 -10.53 -8.14 3.07
C PHE A 105 -9.02 -7.86 3.02
N ARG A 106 -8.41 -7.72 4.21
CA ARG A 106 -6.96 -7.59 4.38
C ARG A 106 -6.33 -6.30 3.84
N GLU A 107 -7.00 -5.16 3.93
CA GLU A 107 -6.41 -3.90 3.49
C GLU A 107 -5.21 -3.49 4.34
N LEU A 108 -5.26 -3.73 5.64
CA LEU A 108 -4.16 -3.47 6.56
C LEU A 108 -4.04 -4.61 7.57
N GLU A 109 -2.84 -5.13 7.72
CA GLU A 109 -2.49 -6.15 8.71
C GLU A 109 -1.24 -5.75 9.47
N TRP A 110 -1.26 -5.96 10.78
CA TRP A 110 -0.10 -5.81 11.66
C TRP A 110 0.32 -7.17 12.19
N ASN A 111 1.62 -7.46 12.12
CA ASN A 111 2.19 -8.72 12.56
C ASN A 111 3.54 -8.50 13.23
N CYS A 112 3.99 -9.45 14.01
CA CYS A 112 5.37 -9.57 14.42
C CYS A 112 6.09 -10.58 13.51
N TYR A 113 7.24 -10.21 12.99
CA TYR A 113 7.96 -10.94 11.96
C TYR A 113 9.41 -11.19 12.37
N ASP A 114 9.91 -12.40 12.25
CA ASP A 114 11.31 -12.71 12.53
C ASP A 114 12.22 -12.51 11.29
N ASN A 115 13.54 -12.56 11.51
CA ASN A 115 14.52 -12.42 10.44
C ASN A 115 14.49 -13.59 9.42
N ALA A 116 13.91 -14.72 9.78
CA ALA A 116 13.79 -15.89 8.92
C ALA A 116 12.58 -15.81 7.97
N GLN A 117 11.86 -14.67 8.02
CA GLN A 117 10.64 -14.45 7.26
C GLN A 117 9.51 -15.41 7.65
N SER A 118 9.56 -15.93 8.86
CA SER A 118 8.48 -16.71 9.43
C SER A 118 7.44 -15.82 10.07
N TRP A 119 6.20 -15.99 9.66
CA TRP A 119 5.07 -15.28 10.23
C TRP A 119 4.78 -15.84 11.62
N THR A 120 5.12 -15.10 12.64
CA THR A 120 4.55 -15.37 13.96
C THR A 120 3.22 -14.68 14.05
N TYR A 121 2.19 -15.48 14.13
CA TYR A 121 0.85 -15.01 14.46
C TYR A 121 0.87 -14.28 15.81
N PRO A 122 -0.02 -13.30 16.02
CA PRO A 122 -0.13 -12.66 17.32
C PRO A 122 -0.28 -13.71 18.41
N PRO A 123 0.27 -13.47 19.59
CA PRO A 123 0.33 -14.44 20.70
C PRO A 123 -1.02 -14.87 21.26
N ASP A 124 -2.13 -14.40 20.72
CA ASP A 124 -3.48 -14.78 21.12
C ASP A 124 -3.88 -16.22 20.69
N GLY A 125 -3.01 -16.91 19.98
CA GLY A 125 -3.22 -18.32 19.57
C GLY A 125 -4.37 -18.53 18.60
N THR A 126 -5.00 -17.49 18.09
CA THR A 126 -6.17 -17.61 17.19
C THR A 126 -5.81 -17.98 15.76
N GLY A 127 -4.52 -17.98 15.41
CA GLY A 127 -4.05 -18.30 14.08
C GLY A 127 -4.52 -17.30 13.01
N LYS A 128 -5.17 -16.23 13.40
CA LYS A 128 -5.59 -15.14 12.53
C LYS A 128 -4.64 -13.98 12.73
N ALA A 129 -3.96 -13.57 11.69
CA ALA A 129 -3.42 -12.23 11.62
C ALA A 129 -4.60 -11.27 11.82
N SER A 130 -4.83 -10.82 13.02
CA SER A 130 -5.95 -9.92 13.32
C SER A 130 -5.50 -8.51 12.96
N GLY A 131 -5.57 -8.24 11.74
CA GLY A 131 -5.16 -7.22 10.90
C GLY A 131 -5.02 -5.81 11.40
N ILE A 132 -5.84 -5.34 12.24
CA ILE A 132 -6.01 -3.88 12.44
C ILE A 132 -5.48 -3.35 13.77
N THR A 133 -5.15 -4.19 14.71
CA THR A 133 -4.60 -3.75 16.00
C THR A 133 -3.08 -3.87 15.98
N ILE A 134 -2.40 -2.77 16.23
CA ILE A 134 -0.94 -2.78 16.40
C ILE A 134 -0.63 -3.61 17.64
N PRO A 135 0.19 -4.67 17.52
CA PRO A 135 0.65 -5.43 18.69
C PRO A 135 1.35 -4.50 19.68
N ALA A 136 0.99 -4.60 20.95
CA ALA A 136 1.62 -3.79 21.98
C ALA A 136 3.11 -4.08 22.12
N THR A 137 3.51 -5.32 21.89
CA THR A 137 4.90 -5.78 21.89
C THR A 137 5.08 -6.91 20.90
N CYS A 138 6.27 -7.00 20.29
CA CYS A 138 6.66 -8.19 19.53
C CYS A 138 7.59 -9.07 20.38
N PRO A 139 7.60 -10.39 20.18
CA PRO A 139 8.58 -11.28 20.81
C PRO A 139 10.02 -10.84 20.53
N ALA A 140 10.95 -11.19 21.42
CA ALA A 140 12.36 -10.88 21.22
C ALA A 140 12.86 -11.40 19.86
N GLY A 141 13.60 -10.57 19.14
CA GLY A 141 14.09 -10.89 17.80
C GLY A 141 13.09 -10.69 16.65
N HIS A 142 11.85 -10.31 16.95
CA HIS A 142 10.84 -10.00 15.95
C HIS A 142 10.72 -8.49 15.73
N PHE A 143 10.25 -8.13 14.55
CA PHE A 143 9.98 -6.74 14.14
C PHE A 143 8.49 -6.55 13.93
N LEU A 144 8.01 -5.38 14.27
CA LEU A 144 6.68 -4.95 13.89
C LEU A 144 6.61 -4.82 12.36
N HIS A 145 5.64 -5.48 11.76
CA HIS A 145 5.43 -5.51 10.33
C HIS A 145 4.02 -5.03 10.00
N ALA A 146 3.90 -4.12 9.06
CA ALA A 146 2.63 -3.69 8.49
C ALA A 146 2.53 -4.16 7.04
N THR A 147 1.43 -4.79 6.69
CA THR A 147 1.08 -5.10 5.30
C THR A 147 -0.10 -4.23 4.90
N ILE A 148 0.04 -3.53 3.80
CA ILE A 148 -1.03 -2.72 3.20
C ILE A 148 -1.33 -3.31 1.83
N SER A 149 -2.58 -3.71 1.62
CA SER A 149 -3.07 -4.15 0.32
C SER A 149 -3.76 -2.99 -0.39
N PHE A 150 -3.39 -2.78 -1.63
CA PHE A 150 -4.04 -1.79 -2.49
C PHE A 150 -5.14 -2.44 -3.32
N PRO A 151 -6.10 -1.67 -3.84
CA PRO A 151 -7.09 -2.16 -4.78
C PRO A 151 -6.46 -2.91 -5.95
N GLN A 152 -7.09 -4.00 -6.39
CA GLN A 152 -6.58 -4.88 -7.43
C GLN A 152 -7.34 -4.74 -8.76
N CYS A 153 -8.45 -4.01 -8.75
CA CYS A 153 -9.32 -3.81 -9.91
C CYS A 153 -9.28 -2.36 -10.36
N TRP A 154 -9.29 -2.14 -11.65
CA TRP A 154 -9.39 -0.83 -12.28
C TRP A 154 -10.50 -0.86 -13.34
N ASP A 155 -11.32 0.21 -13.42
CA ASP A 155 -12.44 0.30 -14.34
C ASP A 155 -12.03 0.53 -15.82
N GLY A 156 -10.76 0.67 -16.09
CA GLY A 156 -10.23 0.88 -17.45
C GLY A 156 -10.38 2.31 -17.98
N VAL A 157 -10.89 3.25 -17.19
CA VAL A 157 -11.28 4.58 -17.65
C VAL A 157 -10.55 5.69 -16.89
N GLY A 158 -10.77 5.81 -15.59
CA GLY A 158 -10.27 6.94 -14.82
C GLY A 158 -9.01 6.63 -14.01
N LEU A 159 -8.40 7.67 -13.45
CA LEU A 159 -7.14 7.57 -12.69
C LEU A 159 -7.31 7.90 -11.20
N GLU A 160 -8.53 8.21 -10.78
CA GLU A 160 -8.82 8.58 -9.40
C GLU A 160 -9.10 7.36 -8.52
N THR A 161 -9.07 7.56 -7.22
CA THR A 161 -9.34 6.48 -6.24
C THR A 161 -10.73 5.87 -6.36
N SER A 162 -11.68 6.55 -6.99
CA SER A 162 -13.00 6.02 -7.32
C SER A 162 -13.01 5.06 -8.51
N ASN A 163 -11.93 4.99 -9.27
CA ASN A 163 -11.78 4.14 -10.46
C ASN A 163 -11.04 2.82 -10.14
N VAL A 164 -10.77 2.57 -8.86
CA VAL A 164 -10.16 1.34 -8.38
C VAL A 164 -11.00 0.71 -7.29
N ALA A 165 -11.00 -0.62 -7.22
CA ALA A 165 -11.75 -1.38 -6.25
C ALA A 165 -10.98 -2.60 -5.76
N PHE A 166 -11.33 -3.08 -4.57
CA PHE A 166 -10.84 -4.35 -4.07
C PHE A 166 -11.61 -5.52 -4.72
N GLN A 167 -10.90 -6.61 -4.93
CA GLN A 167 -11.53 -7.87 -5.30
C GLN A 167 -12.40 -8.40 -4.15
N ASP A 168 -13.44 -9.16 -4.50
CA ASP A 168 -14.23 -9.91 -3.53
C ASP A 168 -13.43 -11.12 -2.95
N GLU A 169 -14.04 -11.85 -2.03
CA GLU A 169 -13.43 -13.04 -1.42
C GLU A 169 -13.08 -14.13 -2.44
N LYS A 170 -13.75 -14.16 -3.58
CA LYS A 170 -13.49 -15.08 -4.70
C LYS A 170 -12.48 -14.54 -5.70
N ARG A 171 -11.90 -13.37 -5.41
CA ARG A 171 -10.94 -12.66 -6.26
C ARG A 171 -11.51 -12.14 -7.58
N ASN A 172 -12.80 -11.83 -7.61
CA ASN A 172 -13.42 -11.18 -8.75
C ASN A 172 -13.42 -9.66 -8.56
N CYS A 173 -13.26 -8.95 -9.66
CA CYS A 173 -13.52 -7.53 -9.71
C CYS A 173 -15.03 -7.25 -9.77
N PRO A 174 -15.48 -6.04 -9.39
CA PRO A 174 -16.86 -5.62 -9.59
C PRO A 174 -17.30 -5.80 -11.04
N ALA A 175 -18.59 -6.01 -11.25
CA ALA A 175 -19.13 -6.18 -12.61
C ALA A 175 -18.84 -4.93 -13.46
N GLY A 176 -18.28 -5.15 -14.65
CA GLY A 176 -17.90 -4.08 -15.57
C GLY A 176 -16.52 -3.49 -15.37
N TRP A 177 -15.70 -4.08 -14.47
CA TRP A 177 -14.32 -3.67 -14.18
C TRP A 177 -13.30 -4.65 -14.74
#